data_4e2d6f39c45c4e18a86d47323fd6b087
#
_entry.id   4e2d6f39c45c4e18a86d47323fd6b087
#
_cell.length_a   1.000
_cell.length_b   1.000
_cell.length_c   1.000
_cell.angle_alpha   90.00
_cell.angle_beta   90.00
_cell.angle_gamma   90.00
#
_symmetry.space_group_name_H-M   'P 1'
#
loop_
_entity.id
_entity.type
_entity.pdbx_description
1 polymer ?
#
loop_
_entity_poly.entity_id
_entity_poly.type
_entity_poly.pdbx_seq_one_letter_code
_entity_poly.pdbx_strand_id
1 'polypeptide(L)'
;MIRLILLETGNLMLDGGAMFGTTPKSVWHKLYPEVRNNLTNWAMRSLLLDCEDRKILIDAGIGPFMRSYFSRIYHLNGEDTLEKSMEQAGYSPEDITDVIFTHLHFDHCGG
;
A
#
# COMPACT_ATOMS: atom_id res chain seq x y z
N MET A 1 -19.55 7.66 -16.27
CA MET A 1 -18.43 8.47 -15.70
C MET A 1 -17.53 7.56 -14.88
N ILE A 2 -16.24 7.71 -14.98
CA ILE A 2 -15.28 6.94 -14.16
C ILE A 2 -14.96 7.74 -12.89
N ARG A 3 -15.13 7.13 -11.73
CA ARG A 3 -14.70 7.70 -10.46
C ARG A 3 -13.38 7.06 -10.03
N LEU A 4 -12.44 7.88 -9.60
CA LEU A 4 -11.15 7.44 -9.07
C LEU A 4 -11.16 7.61 -7.56
N ILE A 5 -10.96 6.53 -6.82
CA ILE A 5 -11.00 6.54 -5.36
C ILE A 5 -9.66 6.01 -4.84
N LEU A 6 -8.91 6.88 -4.13
CA LEU A 6 -7.67 6.49 -3.50
C LEU A 6 -7.97 5.75 -2.19
N LEU A 7 -7.38 4.59 -2.00
CA LEU A 7 -7.55 3.77 -0.82
C LEU A 7 -6.22 3.65 -0.06
N GLU A 8 -6.19 4.14 1.16
CA GLU A 8 -5.05 3.94 2.07
C GLU A 8 -5.12 2.53 2.66
N THR A 9 -4.02 1.78 2.60
CA THR A 9 -4.00 0.39 3.05
C THR A 9 -3.04 0.12 4.19
N GLY A 10 -2.43 1.15 4.76
CA GLY A 10 -1.48 1.08 5.86
C GLY A 10 -0.07 1.46 5.44
N ASN A 11 0.86 1.30 6.35
CA ASN A 11 2.26 1.65 6.14
C ASN A 11 3.19 0.50 6.49
N LEU A 12 4.39 0.54 5.91
CA LEU A 12 5.48 -0.37 6.25
C LEU A 12 6.80 0.41 6.31
N MET A 13 7.78 -0.15 7.01
CA MET A 13 9.13 0.43 7.04
C MET A 13 10.08 -0.43 6.22
N LEU A 14 10.87 0.23 5.40
CA LEU A 14 11.90 -0.40 4.58
C LEU A 14 13.21 0.38 4.71
N ASP A 15 14.32 -0.32 4.51
CA ASP A 15 15.64 0.31 4.53
C ASP A 15 15.74 1.36 3.44
N GLY A 16 16.16 2.58 3.82
CA GLY A 16 16.29 3.70 2.88
C GLY A 16 17.30 3.40 1.77
N GLY A 17 18.35 2.62 2.06
CA GLY A 17 19.31 2.21 1.04
C GLY A 17 18.68 1.33 -0.04
N ALA A 18 17.71 0.50 0.33
CA ALA A 18 16.97 -0.30 -0.64
C ALA A 18 15.97 0.54 -1.44
N MET A 19 15.32 1.50 -0.77
CA MET A 19 14.24 2.27 -1.40
C MET A 19 14.73 3.39 -2.31
N PHE A 20 15.84 4.02 -1.98
CA PHE A 20 16.37 5.15 -2.75
C PHE A 20 17.42 4.76 -3.79
N GLY A 21 17.69 3.47 -3.93
CA GLY A 21 18.59 2.94 -4.96
C GLY A 21 20.00 3.53 -4.86
N THR A 22 20.48 4.11 -5.95
CA THR A 22 21.82 4.68 -6.01
C THR A 22 21.92 6.10 -5.44
N THR A 23 20.81 6.70 -5.01
CA THR A 23 20.82 8.03 -4.38
C THR A 23 21.51 7.96 -3.02
N PRO A 24 22.57 8.75 -2.77
CA PRO A 24 23.27 8.72 -1.49
C PRO A 24 22.39 9.15 -0.32
N LYS A 25 22.60 8.54 0.85
CA LYS A 25 21.88 8.92 2.07
C LYS A 25 22.01 10.40 2.41
N SER A 26 23.18 11.00 2.16
CA SER A 26 23.38 12.43 2.38
C SER A 26 22.38 13.31 1.61
N VAL A 27 21.82 12.79 0.52
CA VAL A 27 20.80 13.47 -0.29
C VAL A 27 19.39 13.10 0.18
N TRP A 28 19.04 11.80 0.18
CA TRP A 28 17.67 11.40 0.47
C TRP A 28 17.28 11.64 1.94
N HIS A 29 18.23 11.55 2.87
CA HIS A 29 17.96 11.75 4.30
C HIS A 29 17.40 13.17 4.59
N LYS A 30 17.80 14.17 3.83
CA LYS A 30 17.30 15.54 3.98
C LYS A 30 15.86 15.69 3.52
N LEU A 31 15.47 14.93 2.51
CA LEU A 31 14.13 15.01 1.91
C LEU A 31 13.16 14.03 2.57
N TYR A 32 13.66 12.89 3.01
CA TYR A 32 12.87 11.82 3.62
C TYR A 32 13.67 11.18 4.77
N PRO A 33 13.64 11.75 5.95
CA PRO A 33 14.44 11.27 7.08
C PRO A 33 14.09 9.86 7.51
N GLU A 34 15.10 9.10 7.95
CA GLU A 34 14.88 7.80 8.57
C GLU A 34 14.10 7.93 9.89
N VAL A 35 13.29 6.91 10.21
CA VAL A 35 12.62 6.80 11.50
C VAL A 35 13.61 6.29 12.54
N ARG A 36 14.30 5.16 12.26
CA ARG A 36 15.37 4.57 13.07
C ARG A 36 16.13 3.54 12.23
N ASN A 37 17.40 3.32 12.54
CA ASN A 37 18.21 2.26 11.92
C ASN A 37 18.13 2.23 10.39
N ASN A 38 18.18 3.39 9.76
CA ASN A 38 18.05 3.55 8.31
C ASN A 38 16.68 3.15 7.73
N LEU A 39 15.69 2.87 8.58
CA LEU A 39 14.34 2.53 8.15
C LEU A 39 13.55 3.79 7.82
N THR A 40 12.89 3.77 6.69
CA THR A 40 11.98 4.82 6.22
C THR A 40 10.57 4.28 6.15
N ASN A 41 9.58 5.13 6.46
CA ASN A 41 8.17 4.71 6.52
C ASN A 41 7.47 5.00 5.20
N TRP A 42 6.79 3.99 4.65
CA TRP A 42 6.17 4.07 3.33
C TRP A 42 4.69 3.75 3.40
N ALA A 43 3.90 4.53 2.68
CA ALA A 43 2.48 4.29 2.55
C ALA A 43 2.19 3.28 1.45
N MET A 44 1.31 2.33 1.76
CA MET A 44 0.72 1.44 0.76
C MET A 44 -0.61 2.03 0.33
N ARG A 45 -0.81 2.19 -0.96
CA ARG A 45 -2.04 2.76 -1.52
C ARG A 45 -2.55 1.90 -2.65
N SER A 46 -3.86 1.81 -2.74
CA SER A 46 -4.55 1.18 -3.85
C SER A 46 -5.45 2.20 -4.54
N LEU A 47 -5.81 1.94 -5.76
CA LEU A 47 -6.72 2.80 -6.51
C LEU A 47 -7.92 1.98 -6.95
N LEU A 48 -9.11 2.48 -6.65
CA LEU A 48 -10.36 1.89 -7.11
C LEU A 48 -10.93 2.74 -8.24
N LEU A 49 -11.17 2.09 -9.38
CA LEU A 49 -11.86 2.68 -10.52
C LEU A 49 -13.31 2.20 -10.52
N ASP A 50 -14.23 3.11 -10.25
CA ASP A 50 -15.66 2.82 -10.40
C ASP A 50 -16.12 3.24 -11.79
N CYS A 51 -16.36 2.26 -12.65
CA CYS A 51 -16.78 2.44 -14.04
C CYS A 51 -18.26 2.06 -14.22
N GLU A 52 -19.09 2.28 -13.20
CA GLU A 52 -20.51 1.94 -13.16
C GLU A 52 -20.75 0.42 -13.08
N ASP A 53 -20.61 -0.30 -14.17
CA ASP A 53 -20.79 -1.76 -14.24
C ASP A 53 -19.56 -2.56 -13.84
N ARG A 54 -18.40 -1.91 -13.76
CA ARG A 54 -17.14 -2.53 -13.34
C ARG A 54 -16.48 -1.75 -12.21
N LYS A 55 -15.97 -2.47 -11.24
CA LYS A 55 -15.19 -1.93 -10.13
C LYS A 55 -13.80 -2.56 -10.19
N ILE A 56 -12.81 -1.79 -10.62
CA ILE A 56 -11.46 -2.28 -10.88
C ILE A 56 -10.55 -1.81 -9.76
N LEU A 57 -9.98 -2.75 -9.02
CA LEU A 57 -9.00 -2.46 -7.97
C LEU A 57 -7.59 -2.57 -8.55
N ILE A 58 -6.79 -1.52 -8.39
CA ILE A 58 -5.38 -1.51 -8.78
C ILE A 58 -4.54 -1.61 -7.50
N ASP A 59 -3.79 -2.69 -7.38
CA ASP A 59 -3.04 -3.14 -6.21
C ASP A 59 -3.93 -3.43 -5.00
N ALA A 60 -3.46 -4.26 -4.09
CA ALA A 60 -4.27 -4.77 -2.98
C ALA A 60 -3.57 -4.71 -1.61
N GLY A 61 -2.39 -4.12 -1.51
CA GLY A 61 -1.65 -4.08 -0.26
C GLY A 61 -1.15 -5.46 0.18
N ILE A 62 -0.94 -5.64 1.49
CA ILE A 62 -0.44 -6.91 2.06
C ILE A 62 -1.57 -7.89 2.33
N GLY A 63 -2.73 -7.42 2.72
CA GLY A 63 -3.87 -8.24 3.10
C GLY A 63 -3.76 -8.83 4.51
N PRO A 64 -4.89 -9.30 5.07
CA PRO A 64 -4.94 -9.76 6.45
C PRO A 64 -4.18 -11.07 6.68
N PHE A 65 -4.15 -11.96 5.69
CA PHE A 65 -3.53 -13.27 5.82
C PHE A 65 -2.01 -13.20 6.07
N MET A 66 -1.31 -12.32 5.33
CA MET A 66 0.14 -12.18 5.45
C MET A 66 0.58 -11.10 6.45
N ARG A 67 -0.37 -10.33 6.98
CA ARG A 67 -0.07 -9.19 7.85
C ARG A 67 0.71 -9.58 9.10
N SER A 68 0.32 -10.65 9.78
CA SER A 68 1.00 -11.09 11.01
C SER A 68 2.43 -11.55 10.75
N TYR A 69 2.66 -12.19 9.61
CA TYR A 69 4.00 -12.64 9.20
C TYR A 69 4.91 -11.46 8.89
N PHE A 70 4.44 -10.53 8.05
CA PHE A 70 5.25 -9.38 7.62
C PHE A 70 5.37 -8.27 8.65
N SER A 71 4.50 -8.25 9.67
CA SER A 71 4.51 -7.20 10.69
C SER A 71 5.85 -7.06 11.41
N ARG A 72 6.52 -8.19 11.69
CA ARG A 72 7.81 -8.19 12.36
C ARG A 72 8.96 -7.77 11.43
N ILE A 73 8.90 -8.20 10.17
CA ILE A 73 9.98 -8.00 9.21
C ILE A 73 9.98 -6.57 8.67
N TYR A 74 8.78 -6.08 8.32
CA TYR A 74 8.61 -4.79 7.66
C TYR A 74 7.94 -3.73 8.52
N HIS A 75 7.79 -3.99 9.81
CA HIS A 75 7.26 -3.02 10.78
C HIS A 75 5.97 -2.36 10.28
N LEU A 76 4.98 -3.19 9.98
CA LEU A 76 3.67 -2.70 9.53
C LEU A 76 3.08 -1.78 10.58
N ASN A 77 2.60 -0.62 10.15
CA ASN A 77 2.08 0.40 11.03
C ASN A 77 0.94 1.17 10.36
N GLY A 78 0.34 2.09 11.11
CA GLY A 78 -0.87 2.77 10.67
C GLY A 78 -2.12 1.94 10.94
N GLU A 79 -3.26 2.61 10.96
CA GLU A 79 -4.54 1.98 11.28
C GLU A 79 -5.36 1.60 10.04
N ASP A 80 -4.93 2.07 8.88
CA ASP A 80 -5.64 1.84 7.63
C ASP A 80 -5.50 0.41 7.15
N THR A 81 -6.56 -0.13 6.60
CA THR A 81 -6.58 -1.39 5.87
C THR A 81 -7.35 -1.19 4.56
N LEU A 82 -7.14 -2.08 3.61
CA LEU A 82 -7.88 -2.04 2.34
C LEU A 82 -9.40 -2.13 2.62
N GLU A 83 -9.81 -3.08 3.46
CA GLU A 83 -11.22 -3.30 3.79
C GLU A 83 -11.86 -2.07 4.43
N LYS A 84 -11.20 -1.47 5.43
CA LYS A 84 -11.68 -0.25 6.08
C LYS A 84 -11.83 0.91 5.10
N SER A 85 -10.83 1.10 4.26
CA SER A 85 -10.83 2.19 3.30
C SER A 85 -11.91 2.00 2.24
N MET A 86 -12.14 0.77 1.80
CA MET A 86 -13.25 0.45 0.90
C MET A 86 -14.60 0.72 1.55
N GLU A 87 -14.79 0.26 2.78
CA GLU A 87 -16.02 0.48 3.53
C GLU A 87 -16.31 1.97 3.70
N GLN A 88 -15.31 2.76 4.10
CA GLN A 88 -15.44 4.21 4.23
C GLN A 88 -15.80 4.90 2.91
N ALA A 89 -15.35 4.35 1.79
CA ALA A 89 -15.68 4.84 0.47
C ALA A 89 -17.04 4.35 -0.05
N GLY A 90 -17.70 3.44 0.68
CA GLY A 90 -19.02 2.92 0.32
C GLY A 90 -18.98 1.67 -0.55
N TYR A 91 -17.87 0.93 -0.52
CA TYR A 91 -17.70 -0.30 -1.30
C TYR A 91 -17.41 -1.49 -0.38
N SER A 92 -17.72 -2.68 -0.88
CA SER A 92 -17.35 -3.95 -0.23
C SER A 92 -16.48 -4.78 -1.16
N PRO A 93 -15.73 -5.77 -0.65
CA PRO A 93 -14.92 -6.66 -1.49
C PRO A 93 -15.73 -7.34 -2.60
N GLU A 94 -16.99 -7.66 -2.34
CA GLU A 94 -17.88 -8.32 -3.30
C GLU A 94 -18.24 -7.43 -4.48
N ASP A 95 -18.08 -6.11 -4.36
CA ASP A 95 -18.32 -5.18 -5.46
C ASP A 95 -17.21 -5.23 -6.52
N ILE A 96 -16.03 -5.71 -6.16
CA ILE A 96 -14.86 -5.72 -7.04
C ILE A 96 -15.06 -6.74 -8.15
N THR A 97 -14.97 -6.29 -9.38
CA THR A 97 -15.10 -7.15 -10.57
C THR A 97 -13.75 -7.56 -11.16
N ASP A 98 -12.74 -6.73 -10.99
CA ASP A 98 -11.42 -6.93 -11.59
C ASP A 98 -10.34 -6.44 -10.64
N VAL A 99 -9.19 -7.12 -10.64
CA VAL A 99 -8.00 -6.68 -9.91
C VAL A 99 -6.83 -6.62 -10.89
N ILE A 100 -6.11 -5.50 -10.86
CA ILE A 100 -4.90 -5.29 -11.66
C ILE A 100 -3.74 -5.06 -10.70
N PHE A 101 -2.68 -5.84 -10.83
CA PHE A 101 -1.46 -5.61 -10.07
C PHE A 101 -0.44 -4.86 -10.92
N THR A 102 0.17 -3.82 -10.35
CA THR A 102 1.29 -3.13 -11.00
C THR A 102 2.50 -4.05 -11.09
N HIS A 103 2.71 -4.85 -10.06
CA HIS A 103 3.74 -5.90 -10.00
C HIS A 103 3.41 -6.84 -8.83
N LEU A 104 4.18 -7.92 -8.69
CA LEU A 104 3.86 -9.00 -7.75
C LEU A 104 4.71 -8.97 -6.47
N HIS A 105 5.16 -7.81 -6.01
CA HIS A 105 5.72 -7.69 -4.68
C HIS A 105 4.62 -7.83 -3.62
N PHE A 106 4.99 -8.35 -2.45
CA PHE A 106 4.07 -8.74 -1.38
C PHE A 106 3.16 -7.60 -0.89
N ASP A 107 3.65 -6.37 -0.96
CA ASP A 107 2.93 -5.18 -0.52
C ASP A 107 1.97 -4.61 -1.58
N HIS A 108 1.88 -5.26 -2.73
CA HIS A 108 0.99 -4.89 -3.84
C HIS A 108 -0.01 -5.99 -4.19
N CYS A 109 0.33 -7.25 -4.00
CA CYS A 109 -0.52 -8.37 -4.43
C CYS A 109 -0.97 -9.29 -3.29
N GLY A 110 -0.80 -8.89 -2.04
CA GLY A 110 -1.12 -9.72 -0.88
C GLY A 110 -2.56 -9.68 -0.40
N GLY A 111 -3.28 -8.66 -0.80
CA GLY A 111 -4.66 -8.44 -0.36
C GLY A 111 -5.73 -9.34 -0.98
#